data_666343f0159f5a974f219aa75afe3371
#
_entry.id   666343f0159f5a974f219aa75afe3371
#
_cell.length_a   1.000
_cell.length_b   1.000
_cell.length_c   1.000
_cell.angle_alpha   90.00
_cell.angle_beta   90.00
_cell.angle_gamma   90.00
#
_symmetry.space_group_name_H-M   'P 1'
#
loop_
_entity.id
_entity.type
_entity.pdbx_description
1 polymer ?
#
loop_
_entity_poly.entity_id
_entity_poly.type
_entity_poly.pdbx_seq_one_letter_code
_entity_poly.pdbx_strand_id
1 'polypeptide(L)'
;MTADPIVILSYARTPMGSFQGTLTGASATQLGATAVKGAVERAGVDPKAIERIYMGCVLPAGLGQAPARQAAINAGLGDHVEATTVNKMCGSGTMCSKTICIWTGSKMLTNPAS
;
A
#
# COMPACT_ATOMS: atom_id res chain seq x y z
N MET A 1 6.21 26.78 16.88
CA MET A 1 5.25 25.68 16.76
C MET A 1 5.88 24.53 15.98
N THR A 2 5.90 23.42 16.57
CA THR A 2 6.41 22.23 15.90
C THR A 2 5.24 21.40 15.38
N ALA A 3 5.16 21.25 14.08
CA ALA A 3 4.31 20.21 13.53
C ALA A 3 5.02 18.87 13.69
N ASP A 4 4.26 17.79 13.87
CA ASP A 4 4.85 16.46 13.85
C ASP A 4 5.44 16.22 12.46
N PRO A 5 6.68 15.74 12.39
CA PRO A 5 7.30 15.50 11.10
C PRO A 5 6.58 14.35 10.37
N ILE A 6 6.47 14.48 9.06
CA ILE A 6 6.05 13.38 8.20
C ILE A 6 7.28 12.57 7.88
N VAL A 7 7.24 11.29 8.17
CA VAL A 7 8.40 10.42 7.98
C VAL A 7 8.03 9.16 7.20
N ILE A 8 9.01 8.61 6.52
CA ILE A 8 8.92 7.28 5.90
C ILE A 8 9.55 6.31 6.88
N LEU A 9 8.73 5.40 7.43
CA LEU A 9 9.20 4.44 8.43
C LEU A 9 9.95 3.27 7.81
N SER A 10 9.52 2.83 6.64
CA SER A 10 10.17 1.74 5.93
C SER A 10 9.71 1.69 4.48
N TYR A 11 10.31 0.81 3.74
CA TYR A 11 9.89 0.50 2.38
C TYR A 11 10.17 -0.98 2.09
N ALA A 12 9.46 -1.52 1.13
CA ALA A 12 9.67 -2.88 0.65
C ALA A 12 9.23 -2.99 -0.81
N ARG A 13 9.81 -3.92 -1.51
CA ARG A 13 9.53 -4.17 -2.91
C ARG A 13 9.60 -5.67 -3.17
N THR A 14 8.70 -6.19 -4.01
CA THR A 14 8.87 -7.51 -4.59
C THR A 14 9.97 -7.47 -5.67
N PRO A 15 10.55 -8.62 -6.04
CA PRO A 15 11.36 -8.68 -7.26
C PRO A 15 10.57 -8.19 -8.46
N MET A 16 11.26 -7.63 -9.44
CA MET A 16 10.65 -7.31 -10.72
C MET A 16 10.76 -8.50 -11.66
N GLY A 17 9.65 -8.83 -12.31
CA GLY A 17 9.61 -9.87 -13.33
C GLY A 17 9.35 -9.28 -14.70
N SER A 18 9.68 -10.05 -15.73
CA SER A 18 9.32 -9.71 -17.10
C SER A 18 7.86 -10.07 -17.39
N PHE A 19 7.32 -9.54 -18.47
CA PHE A 19 5.99 -9.90 -18.94
C PHE A 19 5.90 -11.42 -19.15
N GLN A 20 4.89 -12.05 -18.57
CA GLN A 20 4.71 -13.50 -18.56
C GLN A 20 5.94 -14.28 -18.04
N GLY A 21 6.71 -13.67 -17.16
CA GLY A 21 7.92 -14.25 -16.59
C GLY A 21 7.69 -14.96 -15.26
N THR A 22 8.68 -14.88 -14.38
CA THR A 22 8.72 -15.64 -13.12
C THR A 22 7.58 -15.32 -12.14
N LEU A 23 6.99 -14.14 -12.23
CA LEU A 23 5.88 -13.73 -11.36
C LEU A 23 4.50 -14.00 -11.95
N THR A 24 4.41 -14.70 -13.07
CA THR A 24 3.15 -14.99 -13.76
C THR A 24 2.12 -15.69 -12.85
N GLY A 25 2.58 -16.52 -11.94
CA GLY A 25 1.70 -17.23 -11.00
C GLY A 25 1.17 -16.41 -9.85
N ALA A 26 1.61 -15.16 -9.68
CA ALA A 26 1.19 -14.29 -8.58
C ALA A 26 0.25 -13.19 -9.10
N SER A 27 -0.87 -12.99 -8.40
CA SER A 27 -1.77 -11.89 -8.72
C SER A 27 -1.22 -10.56 -8.20
N ALA A 28 -1.72 -9.45 -8.74
CA ALA A 28 -1.33 -8.13 -8.26
C ALA A 28 -1.65 -7.94 -6.77
N THR A 29 -2.76 -8.51 -6.29
CA THR A 29 -3.13 -8.43 -4.88
C THR A 29 -2.18 -9.24 -3.99
N GLN A 30 -1.70 -10.37 -4.44
CA GLN A 30 -0.69 -11.17 -3.73
C GLN A 30 0.66 -10.45 -3.66
N LEU A 31 1.09 -9.87 -4.76
CA LEU A 31 2.32 -9.08 -4.80
C LEU A 31 2.21 -7.85 -3.89
N GLY A 32 1.09 -7.17 -3.94
CA GLY A 32 0.80 -6.03 -3.08
C GLY A 32 0.81 -6.41 -1.60
N ALA A 33 0.17 -7.52 -1.25
CA ALA A 33 0.14 -8.03 0.12
C ALA A 33 1.56 -8.36 0.63
N THR A 34 2.38 -8.98 -0.19
CA THR A 34 3.77 -9.31 0.16
C THR A 34 4.58 -8.04 0.45
N ALA A 35 4.46 -7.03 -0.41
CA ALA A 35 5.17 -5.77 -0.23
C ALA A 35 4.69 -5.02 1.01
N VAL A 36 3.39 -4.95 1.25
CA VAL A 36 2.80 -4.30 2.43
C VAL A 36 3.26 -5.01 3.70
N LYS A 37 3.16 -6.31 3.74
CA LYS A 37 3.60 -7.10 4.90
C LYS A 37 5.08 -6.87 5.20
N GLY A 38 5.92 -6.92 4.19
CA GLY A 38 7.35 -6.67 4.34
C GLY A 38 7.64 -5.27 4.86
N ALA A 39 6.95 -4.25 4.37
CA ALA A 39 7.12 -2.88 4.82
C ALA A 39 6.69 -2.69 6.28
N VAL A 40 5.55 -3.27 6.67
CA VAL A 40 5.04 -3.19 8.04
C VAL A 40 5.98 -3.89 9.01
N GLU A 41 6.47 -5.08 8.67
CA GLU A 41 7.41 -5.82 9.50
C GLU A 41 8.72 -5.04 9.69
N ARG A 42 9.25 -4.45 8.62
CA ARG A 42 10.48 -3.65 8.69
C ARG A 42 10.31 -2.38 9.51
N ALA A 43 9.13 -1.79 9.47
CA ALA A 43 8.82 -0.60 10.26
C ALA A 43 8.72 -0.90 11.76
N GLY A 44 8.49 -2.15 12.13
CA GLY A 44 8.27 -2.52 13.52
C GLY A 44 6.96 -1.99 14.09
N VAL A 45 6.00 -1.66 13.21
CA VAL A 45 4.71 -1.11 13.61
C VAL A 45 3.69 -2.23 13.74
N ASP A 46 2.83 -2.15 14.77
CA ASP A 46 1.71 -3.08 14.90
C ASP A 46 0.77 -2.92 13.68
N PRO A 47 0.46 -4.00 12.97
CA PRO A 47 -0.49 -3.94 11.85
C PRO A 47 -1.82 -3.27 12.20
N LYS A 48 -2.28 -3.39 13.45
CA LYS A 48 -3.50 -2.75 13.92
C LYS A 48 -3.41 -1.23 13.99
N ALA A 49 -2.22 -0.67 14.00
CA ALA A 49 -2.01 0.77 13.98
C ALA A 49 -2.15 1.38 12.59
N ILE A 50 -2.20 0.55 11.56
CA ILE A 50 -2.40 1.00 10.18
C ILE A 50 -3.89 1.29 9.97
N GLU A 51 -4.22 2.52 9.64
CA GLU A 51 -5.61 2.94 9.43
C GLU A 51 -6.01 3.01 7.97
N ARG A 52 -5.07 3.28 7.09
CA ARG A 52 -5.34 3.47 5.66
C ARG A 52 -4.28 2.82 4.79
N ILE A 53 -4.73 2.31 3.65
CA ILE A 53 -3.86 1.82 2.59
C ILE A 53 -4.33 2.38 1.25
N TYR A 54 -3.37 2.81 0.46
CA TYR A 54 -3.60 3.19 -0.94
C TYR A 54 -2.80 2.28 -1.83
N MET A 55 -3.43 1.72 -2.83
CA MET A 55 -2.78 0.84 -3.79
C MET A 55 -3.06 1.31 -5.21
N GLY A 56 -2.00 1.50 -5.98
CA GLY A 56 -2.11 1.76 -7.41
C GLY A 56 -2.38 0.46 -8.16
N CYS A 57 -3.43 0.45 -8.98
CA CYS A 57 -3.73 -0.68 -9.84
C CYS A 57 -4.34 -0.17 -11.14
N VAL A 58 -3.63 -0.35 -12.23
CA VAL A 58 -4.05 0.15 -13.55
C VAL A 58 -4.94 -0.84 -14.27
N LEU A 59 -4.67 -2.12 -14.11
CA LEU A 59 -5.36 -3.20 -14.81
C LEU A 59 -6.03 -4.14 -13.79
N PRO A 60 -7.19 -3.74 -13.24
CA PRO A 60 -7.84 -4.51 -12.19
C PRO A 60 -8.68 -5.69 -12.71
N ALA A 61 -8.82 -5.85 -14.01
CA ALA A 61 -9.64 -6.91 -14.59
C ALA A 61 -9.18 -8.29 -14.10
N GLY A 62 -10.13 -9.10 -13.67
CA GLY A 62 -9.85 -10.45 -13.16
C GLY A 62 -9.30 -10.52 -11.73
N LEU A 63 -9.09 -9.39 -11.06
CA LEU A 63 -8.58 -9.36 -9.68
C LEU A 63 -9.69 -9.44 -8.62
N GLY A 64 -10.95 -9.39 -9.02
CA GLY A 64 -12.07 -9.31 -8.08
C GLY A 64 -12.31 -7.89 -7.59
N GLN A 65 -13.03 -7.77 -6.47
CA GLN A 65 -13.38 -6.47 -5.91
C GLN A 65 -12.22 -5.86 -5.12
N ALA A 66 -12.11 -4.55 -5.19
CA ALA A 66 -11.26 -3.75 -4.32
C ALA A 66 -9.85 -4.32 -4.12
N PRO A 67 -8.96 -4.27 -5.12
CA PRO A 67 -7.62 -4.82 -5.01
C PRO A 67 -6.84 -4.34 -3.78
N ALA A 68 -6.95 -3.06 -3.41
CA ALA A 68 -6.30 -2.52 -2.21
C ALA A 68 -6.80 -3.20 -0.93
N ARG A 69 -8.10 -3.48 -0.86
CA ARG A 69 -8.71 -4.18 0.27
C ARG A 69 -8.20 -5.61 0.37
N GLN A 70 -8.13 -6.30 -0.75
CA GLN A 70 -7.58 -7.66 -0.78
C GLN A 70 -6.13 -7.68 -0.33
N ALA A 71 -5.31 -6.76 -0.81
CA ALA A 71 -3.91 -6.67 -0.40
C ALA A 71 -3.77 -6.39 1.10
N ALA A 72 -4.59 -5.49 1.64
CA ALA A 72 -4.57 -5.17 3.06
C ALA A 72 -4.91 -6.38 3.94
N ILE A 73 -5.98 -7.09 3.61
CA ILE A 73 -6.40 -8.27 4.36
C ILE A 73 -5.36 -9.39 4.23
N ASN A 74 -4.88 -9.64 3.03
CA ASN A 74 -3.88 -10.70 2.81
C ASN A 74 -2.53 -10.37 3.45
N ALA A 75 -2.23 -9.10 3.67
CA ALA A 75 -1.04 -8.67 4.41
C ALA A 75 -1.22 -8.76 5.94
N GLY A 76 -2.41 -9.06 6.42
CA GLY A 76 -2.68 -9.17 7.85
C GLY A 76 -2.95 -7.87 8.56
N LEU A 77 -3.35 -6.81 7.84
CA LEU A 77 -3.65 -5.52 8.46
C LEU A 77 -4.99 -5.50 9.21
N GLY A 78 -5.87 -6.46 8.92
CA GLY A 78 -7.19 -6.53 9.52
C GLY A 78 -8.28 -5.82 8.69
N ASP A 79 -9.50 -5.95 9.14
CA ASP A 79 -10.67 -5.46 8.41
C ASP A 79 -11.01 -3.99 8.69
N HIS A 80 -10.40 -3.39 9.71
CA HIS A 80 -10.60 -1.99 10.08
C HIS A 80 -9.90 -0.99 9.14
N VAL A 81 -8.97 -1.45 8.31
CA VAL A 81 -8.17 -0.57 7.44
C VAL A 81 -9.00 -0.03 6.29
N GLU A 82 -9.02 1.28 6.13
CA GLU A 82 -9.59 1.90 4.95
C GLU A 82 -8.69 1.63 3.74
N ALA A 83 -9.24 1.03 2.71
CA ALA A 83 -8.48 0.67 1.53
C ALA A 83 -9.01 1.38 0.29
N THR A 84 -8.13 2.05 -0.42
CA THR A 84 -8.47 2.78 -1.64
C THR A 84 -7.56 2.32 -2.78
N THR A 85 -8.18 1.87 -3.85
CA THR A 85 -7.47 1.55 -5.08
C THR A 85 -7.50 2.77 -5.99
N VAL A 86 -6.34 3.18 -6.49
CA VAL A 86 -6.23 4.35 -7.37
C VAL A 86 -5.65 3.95 -8.71
N ASN A 87 -6.11 4.63 -9.75
CA ASN A 87 -5.60 4.44 -11.10
C ASN A 87 -5.30 5.82 -11.71
N LYS A 88 -4.04 6.08 -11.91
CA LYS A 88 -3.54 7.23 -12.65
C LYS A 88 -2.50 6.75 -13.67
N MET A 89 -2.83 5.68 -14.36
CA MET A 89 -1.93 5.02 -15.32
C MET A 89 -0.55 4.80 -14.69
N CYS A 90 0.52 5.08 -15.38
CA CYS A 90 1.88 4.88 -14.84
C CYS A 90 2.21 5.74 -13.61
N GLY A 91 1.41 6.74 -13.32
CA GLY A 91 1.55 7.60 -12.14
C GLY A 91 0.84 7.11 -10.88
N SER A 92 0.22 5.93 -10.90
CA SER A 92 -0.57 5.45 -9.77
C SER A 92 0.24 5.30 -8.48
N GLY A 93 1.45 4.76 -8.55
CA GLY A 93 2.33 4.63 -7.39
C GLY A 93 2.77 5.99 -6.82
N THR A 94 3.08 6.94 -7.69
CA THR A 94 3.41 8.31 -7.29
C THR A 94 2.21 8.99 -6.63
N MET A 95 1.00 8.75 -7.14
CA MET A 95 -0.23 9.25 -6.55
C MET A 95 -0.40 8.71 -5.13
N CYS A 96 -0.22 7.41 -4.95
CA CYS A 96 -0.26 6.80 -3.62
C CYS A 96 0.74 7.47 -2.67
N SER A 97 1.97 7.65 -3.10
CA SER A 97 3.02 8.27 -2.29
C SER A 97 2.70 9.71 -1.91
N LYS A 98 2.05 10.44 -2.79
CA LYS A 98 1.65 11.82 -2.50
C LYS A 98 0.48 11.93 -1.56
N THR A 99 -0.42 10.98 -1.64
CA THR A 99 -1.66 11.01 -0.85
C THR A 99 -1.51 10.41 0.53
N ILE A 100 -0.37 9.76 0.75
CA ILE A 100 0.12 9.09 1.81
C ILE A 100 -0.27 8.42 2.72
N CYS A 101 -0.13 7.55 3.00
CA CYS A 101 0.07 6.47 3.18
C CYS A 101 0.05 5.63 4.35
N ILE A 102 0.51 5.96 5.41
CA ILE A 102 0.37 5.18 6.62
C ILE A 102 -0.11 6.11 7.69
N TRP A 103 -1.23 5.74 8.23
CA TRP A 103 -1.79 6.45 9.35
C TRP A 103 -1.37 5.77 10.64
N THR A 104 -0.76 6.49 11.54
CA THR A 104 -0.46 5.99 12.86
C THR A 104 -1.10 6.90 13.92
N GLY A 105 -2.01 6.35 14.69
CA GLY A 105 -2.69 7.10 15.73
C GLY A 105 -3.70 8.12 15.19
N SER A 106 -3.89 9.20 15.89
CA SER A 106 -4.91 10.20 15.58
C SER A 106 -4.55 11.19 14.47
N LYS A 107 -3.39 11.03 13.84
CA LYS A 107 -2.91 11.99 12.83
C LYS A 107 -2.63 11.34 11.51
N MET A 108 -3.19 11.92 10.48
CA MET A 108 -2.91 11.53 9.12
C MET A 108 -1.56 12.06 8.67
N LEU A 109 -0.76 11.16 8.12
CA LEU A 109 0.46 11.57 7.45
C LEU A 109 0.10 11.99 6.03
N THR A 110 -0.40 13.18 5.87
CA THR A 110 -0.65 13.74 4.55
C THR A 110 0.55 14.57 4.13
N ASN A 111 0.87 14.51 2.87
CA ASN A 111 1.85 15.46 2.34
C ASN A 111 1.20 16.85 2.29
N PRO A 112 1.68 17.81 3.06
CA PRO A 112 1.08 19.14 3.08
C PRO A 112 1.23 19.91 1.75
N ALA A 113 1.99 19.38 0.81
CA ALA A 113 2.14 19.97 -0.51
C ALA A 113 1.12 19.46 -1.54
N SER A 114 0.23 18.55 -1.16
CA SER A 114 -0.81 18.03 -2.07
C SER A 114 -2.08 18.85 -2.01
#